data_26d643713532e588523bb56f5b542efa
#
_entry.id   26d643713532e588523bb56f5b542efa
#
_cell.length_a   1.000
_cell.length_b   1.000
_cell.length_c   1.000
_cell.angle_alpha   90.00
_cell.angle_beta   90.00
_cell.angle_gamma   90.00
#
_symmetry.space_group_name_H-M   'P 1'
#
loop_
_entity.id
_entity.type
_entity.pdbx_description
1 polymer ?
#
loop_
_entity_poly.entity_id
_entity_poly.type
_entity_poly.pdbx_seq_one_letter_code
_entity_poly.pdbx_strand_id
1 'polypeptide(L)'
;ALMIAVVIYCYFTKNVYSKVEKIITACILGMIVAFYATLIGVGGPDWGETGKAFVSFQIPAGGLATALAFISTNAAVTTGIYSTYLGKEKKWKKEDLFNGVMLTDAVIHIISVVLITGSIILVGAIVLHPTGQKITAPAQLAEMLVPIMGNAAKYIMGVALLGAGFSSLLGNTQRGMVLLSAGFDKDTALESKAIRVGCLICLIVTDRKSTR
;
A
#
# COMPACT_ATOMS: atom_id res chain seq x y z
N ALA A 1 7.89 -12.15 -13.43
CA ALA A 1 7.73 -12.07 -14.89
C ALA A 1 6.30 -11.67 -15.30
N LEU A 2 5.25 -12.42 -14.95
CA LEU A 2 3.85 -12.14 -15.37
C LEU A 2 3.38 -10.74 -14.95
N MET A 3 3.63 -10.36 -13.71
CA MET A 3 3.22 -9.08 -13.13
C MET A 3 3.85 -7.89 -13.87
N ILE A 4 5.10 -8.01 -14.23
CA ILE A 4 5.83 -6.99 -14.97
C ILE A 4 5.29 -6.87 -16.40
N ALA A 5 4.98 -7.98 -17.06
CA ALA A 5 4.34 -7.95 -18.38
C ALA A 5 2.98 -7.23 -18.34
N VAL A 6 2.18 -7.47 -17.31
CA VAL A 6 0.90 -6.76 -17.10
C VAL A 6 1.12 -5.28 -16.86
N VAL A 7 2.12 -4.89 -16.04
CA VAL A 7 2.46 -3.48 -15.82
C VAL A 7 2.90 -2.81 -17.12
N ILE A 8 3.78 -3.45 -17.88
CA ILE A 8 4.23 -2.94 -19.18
C ILE A 8 3.03 -2.75 -20.12
N TYR A 9 2.15 -3.74 -20.22
CA TYR A 9 0.94 -3.66 -21.03
C TYR A 9 0.04 -2.49 -20.59
N CYS A 10 -0.18 -2.32 -19.29
CA CYS A 10 -0.97 -1.21 -18.74
C CYS A 10 -0.36 0.17 -19.02
N TYR A 11 0.96 0.28 -19.07
CA TYR A 11 1.64 1.54 -19.39
C TYR A 11 1.36 2.02 -20.82
N PHE A 12 1.19 1.10 -21.75
CA PHE A 12 0.95 1.44 -23.16
C PHE A 12 -0.54 1.60 -23.52
N THR A 13 -1.45 1.12 -22.65
CA THR A 13 -2.88 1.06 -22.99
C THR A 13 -3.70 1.87 -21.97
N LYS A 14 -3.98 3.14 -22.26
CA LYS A 14 -4.68 4.08 -21.35
C LYS A 14 -5.99 3.52 -20.76
N ASN A 15 -6.81 2.85 -21.56
CA ASN A 15 -8.11 2.32 -21.13
C ASN A 15 -8.00 1.07 -20.24
N VAL A 16 -6.94 0.29 -20.38
CA VAL A 16 -6.72 -0.92 -19.58
C VAL A 16 -6.22 -0.54 -18.20
N TYR A 17 -5.34 0.46 -18.11
CA TYR A 17 -4.85 0.97 -16.84
C TYR A 17 -6.00 1.38 -15.90
N SER A 18 -6.93 2.21 -16.38
CA SER A 18 -8.08 2.66 -15.57
C SER A 18 -9.00 1.49 -15.14
N LYS A 19 -9.18 0.47 -15.98
CA LYS A 19 -9.97 -0.72 -15.61
C LYS A 19 -9.26 -1.56 -14.54
N VAL A 20 -7.96 -1.80 -14.71
CA VAL A 20 -7.14 -2.54 -13.74
C VAL A 20 -7.10 -1.82 -12.40
N GLU A 21 -6.91 -0.50 -12.40
CA GLU A 21 -6.94 0.32 -11.19
C GLU A 21 -8.27 0.18 -10.43
N LYS A 22 -9.40 0.24 -11.12
CA LYS A 22 -10.72 0.03 -10.51
C LYS A 22 -10.89 -1.36 -9.90
N ILE A 23 -10.41 -2.39 -10.59
CA ILE A 23 -10.45 -3.77 -10.09
C ILE A 23 -9.60 -3.89 -8.83
N ILE A 24 -8.37 -3.35 -8.85
CA ILE A 24 -7.48 -3.37 -7.69
C ILE A 24 -8.09 -2.62 -6.51
N THR A 25 -8.66 -1.44 -6.74
CA THR A 25 -9.34 -0.66 -5.71
C THR A 25 -10.51 -1.44 -5.11
N ALA A 26 -11.32 -2.08 -5.93
CA ALA A 26 -12.42 -2.93 -5.45
C ALA A 26 -11.90 -4.11 -4.62
N CYS A 27 -10.80 -4.76 -5.03
CA CYS A 27 -10.16 -5.84 -4.26
C CYS A 27 -9.63 -5.36 -2.92
N ILE A 28 -9.00 -4.18 -2.88
CA ILE A 28 -8.49 -3.59 -1.62
C ILE A 28 -9.66 -3.25 -0.69
N LEU A 29 -10.73 -2.66 -1.18
CA LEU A 29 -11.93 -2.39 -0.39
C LEU A 29 -12.57 -3.68 0.13
N GLY A 30 -12.66 -4.72 -0.71
CA GLY A 30 -13.13 -6.05 -0.30
C GLY A 30 -12.27 -6.65 0.81
N MET A 31 -10.94 -6.48 0.73
CA MET A 31 -10.02 -6.93 1.78
C MET A 31 -10.23 -6.17 3.09
N ILE A 32 -10.42 -4.85 3.05
CA ILE A 32 -10.72 -4.05 4.25
C ILE A 32 -11.99 -4.57 4.92
N VAL A 33 -13.06 -4.76 4.14
CA VAL A 33 -14.33 -5.31 4.64
C VAL A 33 -14.10 -6.69 5.26
N ALA A 34 -13.30 -7.55 4.63
CA ALA A 34 -12.97 -8.88 5.13
C ALA A 34 -12.22 -8.83 6.47
N PHE A 35 -11.25 -7.92 6.63
CA PHE A 35 -10.53 -7.74 7.90
C PHE A 35 -11.45 -7.24 9.00
N TYR A 36 -12.30 -6.25 8.73
CA TYR A 36 -13.26 -5.76 9.74
C TYR A 36 -14.33 -6.80 10.08
N ALA A 37 -14.82 -7.55 9.09
CA ALA A 37 -15.74 -8.67 9.35
C ALA A 37 -15.07 -9.73 10.23
N THR A 38 -13.81 -10.07 10.00
CA THR A 38 -13.04 -10.98 10.84
C THR A 38 -12.88 -10.42 12.25
N LEU A 39 -12.54 -9.14 12.38
CA LEU A 39 -12.39 -8.48 13.67
C LEU A 39 -13.67 -8.56 14.52
N ILE A 40 -14.81 -8.28 13.90
CA ILE A 40 -16.13 -8.35 14.55
C ILE A 40 -16.49 -9.81 14.88
N GLY A 41 -16.29 -10.72 13.93
CA GLY A 41 -16.68 -12.13 14.07
C GLY A 41 -15.87 -12.92 15.10
N VAL A 42 -14.63 -12.51 15.39
CA VAL A 42 -13.77 -13.12 16.43
C VAL A 42 -14.01 -12.49 17.81
N GLY A 43 -14.95 -11.52 17.92
CA GLY A 43 -15.32 -10.87 19.18
C GLY A 43 -14.59 -9.55 19.45
N GLY A 44 -13.79 -9.09 18.50
CA GLY A 44 -13.04 -7.83 18.61
C GLY A 44 -11.85 -7.89 19.58
N PRO A 45 -11.04 -6.83 19.65
CA PRO A 45 -9.97 -6.69 20.62
C PRO A 45 -10.53 -6.28 21.99
N ASP A 46 -9.76 -6.53 23.04
CA ASP A 46 -9.97 -5.82 24.30
C ASP A 46 -9.68 -4.33 24.09
N TRP A 47 -10.74 -3.56 23.98
CA TRP A 47 -10.64 -2.12 23.72
C TRP A 47 -9.98 -1.35 24.85
N GLY A 48 -10.06 -1.87 26.10
CA GLY A 48 -9.40 -1.28 27.26
C GLY A 48 -7.89 -1.46 27.20
N GLU A 49 -7.41 -2.67 26.90
CA GLU A 49 -5.98 -2.94 26.71
C GLU A 49 -5.43 -2.26 25.45
N THR A 50 -6.18 -2.31 24.35
CA THR A 50 -5.81 -1.64 23.11
C THR A 50 -5.64 -0.15 23.31
N GLY A 51 -6.55 0.50 24.03
CA GLY A 51 -6.47 1.93 24.36
C GLY A 51 -5.26 2.25 25.24
N LYS A 52 -5.01 1.44 26.27
CA LYS A 52 -3.81 1.58 27.11
C LYS A 52 -2.51 1.43 26.31
N ALA A 53 -2.42 0.43 25.46
CA ALA A 53 -1.26 0.19 24.61
C ALA A 53 -1.03 1.36 23.62
N PHE A 54 -2.11 1.92 23.07
CA PHE A 54 -2.04 3.08 22.17
C PHE A 54 -1.48 4.32 22.86
N VAL A 55 -1.85 4.57 24.11
CA VAL A 55 -1.38 5.75 24.88
C VAL A 55 0.00 5.52 25.46
N SER A 56 0.35 4.27 25.85
CA SER A 56 1.62 3.97 26.52
C SER A 56 2.82 4.01 25.58
N PHE A 57 2.64 3.94 24.27
CA PHE A 57 3.71 3.90 23.25
C PHE A 57 4.80 2.85 23.54
N GLN A 58 4.44 1.76 24.18
CA GLN A 58 5.41 0.72 24.55
C GLN A 58 5.74 -0.14 23.31
N ILE A 59 7.03 -0.27 23.06
CA ILE A 59 7.52 -1.18 22.02
C ILE A 59 7.87 -2.51 22.70
N PRO A 60 7.31 -3.65 22.27
CA PRO A 60 7.63 -4.96 22.83
C PRO A 60 9.14 -5.26 22.75
N ALA A 61 9.64 -6.04 23.68
CA ALA A 61 11.04 -6.46 23.66
C ALA A 61 11.39 -7.13 22.32
N GLY A 62 12.44 -6.65 21.65
CA GLY A 62 12.83 -7.11 20.32
C GLY A 62 12.03 -6.50 19.15
N GLY A 63 10.98 -5.72 19.41
CA GLY A 63 10.11 -5.14 18.38
C GLY A 63 10.62 -3.83 17.76
N LEU A 64 11.70 -3.26 18.28
CA LEU A 64 12.21 -1.95 17.82
C LEU A 64 12.53 -1.91 16.33
N ALA A 65 13.21 -2.92 15.81
CA ALA A 65 13.55 -2.99 14.38
C ALA A 65 12.29 -3.03 13.50
N THR A 66 11.28 -3.80 13.90
CA THR A 66 9.99 -3.88 13.18
C THR A 66 9.24 -2.56 13.26
N ALA A 67 9.21 -1.90 14.42
CA ALA A 67 8.58 -0.60 14.60
C ALA A 67 9.26 0.48 13.73
N LEU A 68 10.60 0.52 13.69
CA LEU A 68 11.34 1.43 12.84
C LEU A 68 11.13 1.15 11.36
N ALA A 69 11.10 -0.12 10.94
CA ALA A 69 10.80 -0.50 9.56
C ALA A 69 9.38 -0.05 9.16
N PHE A 70 8.40 -0.22 10.04
CA PHE A 70 7.03 0.22 9.83
C PHE A 70 6.93 1.75 9.67
N ILE A 71 7.56 2.50 10.57
CA ILE A 71 7.61 3.97 10.50
C ILE A 71 8.28 4.41 9.20
N SER A 72 9.44 3.85 8.86
CA SER A 72 10.19 4.25 7.66
C SER A 72 9.43 3.97 6.37
N THR A 73 8.64 2.91 6.32
CA THR A 73 7.81 2.57 5.16
C THR A 73 6.67 3.57 4.96
N ASN A 74 6.04 4.02 6.05
CA ASN A 74 4.91 4.95 5.99
C ASN A 74 5.35 6.42 5.91
N ALA A 75 6.48 6.79 6.52
CA ALA A 75 6.99 8.17 6.60
C ALA A 75 8.22 8.39 5.71
N ALA A 76 8.30 7.74 4.56
CA ALA A 76 9.43 7.92 3.65
C ALA A 76 9.47 9.35 3.08
N VAL A 77 10.59 10.04 3.27
CA VAL A 77 10.83 11.42 2.78
C VAL A 77 10.58 11.52 1.27
N THR A 78 10.99 10.50 0.51
CA THR A 78 10.76 10.42 -0.93
C THR A 78 9.28 10.46 -1.30
N THR A 79 8.39 9.91 -0.46
CA THR A 79 6.94 9.97 -0.66
C THR A 79 6.43 11.39 -0.45
N GLY A 80 6.92 12.09 0.59
CA GLY A 80 6.59 13.50 0.83
C GLY A 80 6.99 14.40 -0.33
N ILE A 81 8.22 14.27 -0.82
CA ILE A 81 8.69 15.05 -1.98
C ILE A 81 7.87 14.69 -3.24
N TYR A 82 7.62 13.41 -3.49
CA TYR A 82 6.83 12.99 -4.65
C TYR A 82 5.39 13.52 -4.62
N SER A 83 4.80 13.66 -3.45
CA SER A 83 3.43 14.19 -3.32
C SER A 83 3.30 15.62 -3.87
N THR A 84 4.37 16.43 -3.84
CA THR A 84 4.37 17.77 -4.44
C THR A 84 4.24 17.72 -5.97
N TYR A 85 4.84 16.71 -6.61
CA TYR A 85 4.70 16.47 -8.04
C TYR A 85 3.31 15.94 -8.40
N LEU A 86 2.72 15.08 -7.56
CA LEU A 86 1.34 14.65 -7.71
C LEU A 86 0.34 15.80 -7.61
N GLY A 87 0.62 16.82 -6.81
CA GLY A 87 -0.18 18.04 -6.76
C GLY A 87 -0.26 18.74 -8.12
N LYS A 88 0.83 18.73 -8.90
CA LYS A 88 0.82 19.26 -10.28
C LYS A 88 -0.07 18.41 -11.20
N GLU A 89 -0.01 17.09 -11.09
CA GLU A 89 -0.86 16.18 -11.89
C GLU A 89 -2.36 16.33 -11.52
N LYS A 90 -2.65 16.56 -10.24
CA LYS A 90 -3.99 16.90 -9.74
C LYS A 90 -4.45 18.30 -10.12
N LYS A 91 -3.57 19.08 -10.75
CA LYS A 91 -3.80 20.50 -11.15
C LYS A 91 -4.17 21.40 -9.98
N TRP A 92 -3.63 21.13 -8.80
CA TRP A 92 -3.85 21.96 -7.63
C TRP A 92 -3.26 23.36 -7.82
N LYS A 93 -4.03 24.37 -7.39
CA LYS A 93 -3.66 25.78 -7.40
C LYS A 93 -3.26 26.24 -6.00
N LYS A 94 -2.63 27.40 -5.89
CA LYS A 94 -2.29 28.00 -4.60
C LYS A 94 -3.50 28.23 -3.70
N GLU A 95 -4.67 28.50 -4.30
CA GLU A 95 -5.94 28.70 -3.61
C GLU A 95 -6.42 27.42 -2.90
N ASP A 96 -6.09 26.23 -3.47
CA ASP A 96 -6.50 24.92 -2.93
C ASP A 96 -5.80 24.59 -1.60
N LEU A 97 -4.72 25.31 -1.27
CA LEU A 97 -4.08 25.23 0.03
C LEU A 97 -4.95 25.81 1.15
N PHE A 98 -5.73 26.85 0.84
CA PHE A 98 -6.50 27.61 1.84
C PHE A 98 -8.00 27.32 1.78
N ASN A 99 -8.54 26.79 0.69
CA ASN A 99 -9.95 26.45 0.53
C ASN A 99 -10.33 25.06 1.07
N GLY A 100 -9.38 24.33 1.66
CA GLY A 100 -9.59 23.04 2.28
C GLY A 100 -9.47 21.83 1.34
N VAL A 101 -9.28 21.99 0.05
CA VAL A 101 -9.16 20.86 -0.91
C VAL A 101 -7.98 19.96 -0.56
N MET A 102 -6.80 20.55 -0.34
CA MET A 102 -5.60 19.78 0.03
C MET A 102 -5.73 19.15 1.42
N LEU A 103 -6.34 19.87 2.36
CA LEU A 103 -6.59 19.34 3.70
C LEU A 103 -7.53 18.14 3.66
N THR A 104 -8.61 18.23 2.89
CA THR A 104 -9.57 17.13 2.72
C THR A 104 -8.90 15.89 2.10
N ASP A 105 -8.10 16.07 1.06
CA ASP A 105 -7.34 14.97 0.43
C ASP A 105 -6.38 14.31 1.45
N ALA A 106 -5.65 15.11 2.22
CA ALA A 106 -4.74 14.62 3.26
C ALA A 106 -5.48 13.86 4.37
N VAL A 107 -6.60 14.38 4.86
CA VAL A 107 -7.40 13.75 5.92
C VAL A 107 -7.99 12.43 5.44
N ILE A 108 -8.54 12.37 4.23
CA ILE A 108 -9.07 11.14 3.64
C ILE A 108 -7.95 10.10 3.52
N HIS A 109 -6.76 10.53 3.07
CA HIS A 109 -5.61 9.63 2.94
C HIS A 109 -5.18 9.06 4.30
N ILE A 110 -5.05 9.91 5.32
CA ILE A 110 -4.67 9.48 6.68
C ILE A 110 -5.70 8.51 7.24
N ILE A 111 -7.00 8.82 7.14
CA ILE A 111 -8.07 7.93 7.61
C ILE A 111 -7.99 6.59 6.89
N SER A 112 -7.80 6.58 5.57
CA SER A 112 -7.70 5.34 4.79
C SER A 112 -6.50 4.49 5.24
N VAL A 113 -5.33 5.09 5.44
CA VAL A 113 -4.14 4.39 5.92
C VAL A 113 -4.36 3.82 7.31
N VAL A 114 -4.94 4.61 8.23
CA VAL A 114 -5.23 4.15 9.61
C VAL A 114 -6.22 2.99 9.60
N LEU A 115 -7.28 3.05 8.81
CA LEU A 115 -8.27 1.99 8.70
C LEU A 115 -7.66 0.70 8.15
N ILE A 116 -6.90 0.78 7.05
CA ILE A 116 -6.28 -0.40 6.45
C ILE A 116 -5.24 -1.00 7.39
N THR A 117 -4.30 -0.19 7.85
CA THR A 117 -3.18 -0.65 8.67
C THR A 117 -3.66 -1.12 10.04
N GLY A 118 -4.57 -0.37 10.65
CA GLY A 118 -5.16 -0.72 11.94
C GLY A 118 -5.91 -2.06 11.89
N SER A 119 -6.71 -2.30 10.84
CA SER A 119 -7.41 -3.59 10.70
C SER A 119 -6.45 -4.77 10.59
N ILE A 120 -5.37 -4.62 9.81
CA ILE A 120 -4.36 -5.67 9.66
C ILE A 120 -3.65 -5.96 10.99
N ILE A 121 -3.24 -4.91 11.71
CA ILE A 121 -2.55 -5.06 13.01
C ILE A 121 -3.48 -5.71 14.03
N LEU A 122 -4.71 -5.24 14.16
CA LEU A 122 -5.67 -5.77 15.13
C LEU A 122 -6.04 -7.21 14.84
N VAL A 123 -6.35 -7.56 13.59
CA VAL A 123 -6.65 -8.95 13.22
C VAL A 123 -5.42 -9.83 13.41
N GLY A 124 -4.23 -9.36 13.06
CA GLY A 124 -2.98 -10.08 13.33
C GLY A 124 -2.76 -10.36 14.81
N ALA A 125 -3.02 -9.38 15.67
CA ALA A 125 -2.88 -9.51 17.11
C ALA A 125 -3.89 -10.53 17.71
N ILE A 126 -5.12 -10.56 17.18
CA ILE A 126 -6.17 -11.43 17.72
C ILE A 126 -6.10 -12.84 17.14
N VAL A 127 -5.81 -12.99 15.85
CA VAL A 127 -5.87 -14.27 15.16
C VAL A 127 -4.52 -14.98 15.12
N LEU A 128 -3.43 -14.24 14.78
CA LEU A 128 -2.13 -14.88 14.59
C LEU A 128 -1.27 -14.91 15.85
N HIS A 129 -1.25 -13.85 16.63
CA HIS A 129 -0.42 -13.79 17.83
C HIS A 129 -0.68 -14.92 18.82
N PRO A 130 -1.95 -15.33 19.11
CA PRO A 130 -2.22 -16.45 20.02
C PRO A 130 -1.72 -17.79 19.50
N THR A 131 -1.55 -17.95 18.18
CA THR A 131 -1.03 -19.22 17.61
C THR A 131 0.47 -19.37 17.77
N GLY A 132 1.19 -18.32 18.16
CA GLY A 132 2.66 -18.30 18.23
C GLY A 132 3.36 -18.47 16.89
N GLN A 133 2.63 -18.48 15.78
CA GLN A 133 3.21 -18.65 14.45
C GLN A 133 4.00 -17.41 14.02
N LYS A 134 5.21 -17.64 13.51
CA LYS A 134 5.99 -16.59 12.86
C LYS A 134 5.62 -16.52 11.38
N ILE A 135 5.14 -15.37 10.94
CA ILE A 135 4.85 -15.13 9.53
C ILE A 135 6.17 -14.97 8.79
N THR A 136 6.47 -15.91 7.93
CA THR A 136 7.69 -15.93 7.09
C THR A 136 7.39 -15.67 5.62
N ALA A 137 6.14 -15.85 5.20
CA ALA A 137 5.70 -15.63 3.83
C ALA A 137 4.37 -14.86 3.78
N PRO A 138 4.20 -13.94 2.82
CA PRO A 138 2.95 -13.18 2.68
C PRO A 138 1.70 -14.04 2.52
N ALA A 139 1.82 -15.23 1.93
CA ALA A 139 0.69 -16.16 1.76
C ALA A 139 0.09 -16.62 3.10
N GLN A 140 0.88 -16.66 4.18
CA GLN A 140 0.41 -17.00 5.53
C GLN A 140 -0.53 -15.95 6.13
N LEU A 141 -0.52 -14.72 5.61
CA LEU A 141 -1.48 -13.68 6.01
C LEU A 141 -2.92 -14.09 5.70
N ALA A 142 -3.15 -15.05 4.80
CA ALA A 142 -4.47 -15.60 4.54
C ALA A 142 -5.09 -16.23 5.80
N GLU A 143 -4.27 -16.75 6.71
CA GLU A 143 -4.73 -17.37 7.97
C GLU A 143 -5.49 -16.38 8.85
N MET A 144 -5.22 -15.08 8.73
CA MET A 144 -5.95 -14.02 9.42
C MET A 144 -7.45 -13.99 9.08
N LEU A 145 -7.81 -14.42 7.86
CA LEU A 145 -9.19 -14.40 7.36
C LEU A 145 -9.90 -15.76 7.51
N VAL A 146 -9.16 -16.83 7.83
CA VAL A 146 -9.71 -18.19 7.94
C VAL A 146 -10.87 -18.30 8.93
N PRO A 147 -10.86 -17.64 10.11
CA PRO A 147 -11.95 -17.75 11.08
C PRO A 147 -13.32 -17.40 10.52
N ILE A 148 -13.40 -16.48 9.57
CA ILE A 148 -14.66 -16.02 8.97
C ILE A 148 -14.88 -16.59 7.57
N MET A 149 -13.81 -16.71 6.78
CA MET A 149 -13.90 -17.02 5.35
C MET A 149 -13.51 -18.46 5.02
N GLY A 150 -12.99 -19.22 6.00
CA GLY A 150 -12.57 -20.58 5.78
C GLY A 150 -11.61 -20.71 4.58
N ASN A 151 -11.87 -21.65 3.68
CA ASN A 151 -11.02 -21.89 2.51
C ASN A 151 -11.00 -20.73 1.50
N ALA A 152 -11.99 -19.84 1.49
CA ALA A 152 -12.01 -18.66 0.61
C ALA A 152 -10.96 -17.63 0.98
N ALA A 153 -10.47 -17.63 2.22
CA ALA A 153 -9.44 -16.72 2.72
C ALA A 153 -8.19 -16.68 1.83
N LYS A 154 -7.75 -17.84 1.33
CA LYS A 154 -6.57 -17.97 0.48
C LYS A 154 -6.73 -17.20 -0.85
N TYR A 155 -7.90 -17.29 -1.46
CA TYR A 155 -8.18 -16.63 -2.74
C TYR A 155 -8.33 -15.12 -2.56
N ILE A 156 -9.05 -14.69 -1.53
CA ILE A 156 -9.27 -13.27 -1.23
C ILE A 156 -7.94 -12.60 -0.90
N MET A 157 -7.15 -13.20 -0.02
CA MET A 157 -5.83 -12.68 0.33
C MET A 157 -4.88 -12.70 -0.87
N GLY A 158 -4.90 -13.76 -1.68
CA GLY A 158 -4.09 -13.86 -2.89
C GLY A 158 -4.37 -12.73 -3.87
N VAL A 159 -5.64 -12.45 -4.16
CA VAL A 159 -6.06 -11.35 -5.03
C VAL A 159 -5.67 -9.99 -4.42
N ALA A 160 -5.86 -9.82 -3.12
CA ALA A 160 -5.49 -8.59 -2.42
C ALA A 160 -3.98 -8.33 -2.46
N LEU A 161 -3.16 -9.36 -2.21
CA LEU A 161 -1.70 -9.26 -2.26
C LEU A 161 -1.20 -8.99 -3.69
N LEU A 162 -1.81 -9.60 -4.71
CA LEU A 162 -1.50 -9.30 -6.10
C LEU A 162 -1.83 -7.85 -6.43
N GLY A 163 -3.01 -7.37 -6.03
CA GLY A 163 -3.41 -5.97 -6.22
C GLY A 163 -2.48 -4.98 -5.52
N ALA A 164 -2.16 -5.24 -4.26
CA ALA A 164 -1.23 -4.40 -3.48
C ALA A 164 0.18 -4.40 -4.10
N GLY A 165 0.68 -5.56 -4.51
CA GLY A 165 1.97 -5.68 -5.17
C GLY A 165 2.03 -4.94 -6.50
N PHE A 166 0.97 -5.05 -7.31
CA PHE A 166 0.84 -4.34 -8.58
C PHE A 166 0.83 -2.81 -8.38
N SER A 167 0.00 -2.32 -7.46
CA SER A 167 -0.08 -0.90 -7.11
C SER A 167 1.26 -0.36 -6.58
N SER A 168 1.91 -1.11 -5.69
CA SER A 168 3.22 -0.75 -5.15
C SER A 168 4.31 -0.70 -6.21
N LEU A 169 4.31 -1.66 -7.13
CA LEU A 169 5.28 -1.71 -8.23
C LEU A 169 5.14 -0.49 -9.14
N LEU A 170 3.92 -0.14 -9.54
CA LEU A 170 3.62 1.05 -10.34
C LEU A 170 4.02 2.33 -9.60
N GLY A 171 3.53 2.51 -8.38
CA GLY A 171 3.74 3.74 -7.62
C GLY A 171 5.21 3.97 -7.29
N ASN A 172 5.95 2.94 -6.89
CA ASN A 172 7.38 3.08 -6.58
C ASN A 172 8.23 3.36 -7.82
N THR A 173 7.90 2.73 -8.95
CA THR A 173 8.61 2.97 -10.20
C THR A 173 8.38 4.38 -10.72
N GLN A 174 7.12 4.85 -10.70
CA GLN A 174 6.78 6.23 -11.08
C GLN A 174 7.46 7.24 -10.17
N ARG A 175 7.39 7.03 -8.85
CA ARG A 175 8.05 7.89 -7.87
C ARG A 175 9.54 7.98 -8.12
N GLY A 176 10.21 6.86 -8.31
CA GLY A 176 11.64 6.81 -8.58
C GLY A 176 12.01 7.60 -9.84
N MET A 177 11.26 7.42 -10.94
CA MET A 177 11.53 8.09 -12.20
C MET A 177 11.22 9.59 -12.17
N VAL A 178 10.13 10.00 -11.51
CA VAL A 178 9.81 11.42 -11.34
C VAL A 178 10.89 12.14 -10.53
N LEU A 179 11.30 11.55 -9.40
CA LEU A 179 12.34 12.14 -8.55
C LEU A 179 13.71 12.18 -9.25
N LEU A 180 14.03 11.14 -10.02
CA LEU A 180 15.23 11.11 -10.84
C LEU A 180 15.20 12.21 -11.92
N SER A 181 14.09 12.33 -12.64
CA SER A 181 13.91 13.36 -13.66
C SER A 181 14.01 14.77 -13.06
N ALA A 182 13.41 14.98 -11.89
CA ALA A 182 13.51 16.25 -11.17
C ALA A 182 14.95 16.58 -10.77
N GLY A 183 15.73 15.58 -10.33
CA GLY A 183 17.15 15.78 -9.97
C GLY A 183 18.04 16.17 -11.16
N PHE A 184 17.59 15.92 -12.38
CA PHE A 184 18.29 16.31 -13.62
C PHE A 184 17.59 17.45 -14.38
N ASP A 185 16.70 18.17 -13.73
CA ASP A 185 15.92 19.27 -14.33
C ASP A 185 15.18 18.87 -15.62
N LYS A 186 14.72 17.60 -15.67
CA LYS A 186 13.93 17.06 -16.77
C LYS A 186 12.43 17.15 -16.48
N ASP A 187 11.64 16.96 -17.55
CA ASP A 187 10.19 16.91 -17.43
C ASP A 187 9.73 15.82 -16.45
N THR A 188 8.92 16.21 -15.47
CA THR A 188 8.39 15.36 -14.39
C THR A 188 6.96 14.89 -14.64
N ALA A 189 6.35 15.26 -15.77
CA ALA A 189 4.98 14.84 -16.10
C ALA A 189 4.90 13.31 -16.27
N LEU A 190 3.95 12.67 -15.60
CA LEU A 190 3.77 11.21 -15.65
C LEU A 190 3.49 10.69 -17.06
N GLU A 191 2.95 11.55 -17.93
CA GLU A 191 2.67 11.21 -19.32
C GLU A 191 3.90 11.35 -20.24
N SER A 192 5.00 11.92 -19.77
CA SER A 192 6.19 12.14 -20.58
C SER A 192 6.80 10.82 -21.05
N LYS A 193 7.31 10.81 -22.29
CA LYS A 193 7.95 9.61 -22.85
C LYS A 193 9.18 9.19 -22.03
N ALA A 194 9.92 10.14 -21.49
CA ALA A 194 11.12 9.88 -20.68
C ALA A 194 10.77 9.10 -19.41
N ILE A 195 9.73 9.51 -18.70
CA ILE A 195 9.27 8.81 -17.48
C ILE A 195 8.75 7.41 -17.84
N ARG A 196 7.93 7.29 -18.88
CA ARG A 196 7.39 5.98 -19.31
C ARG A 196 8.50 5.00 -19.68
N VAL A 197 9.45 5.43 -20.50
CA VAL A 197 10.60 4.59 -20.92
C VAL A 197 11.48 4.27 -19.71
N GLY A 198 11.76 5.23 -18.84
CA GLY A 198 12.54 5.02 -17.63
C GLY A 198 11.87 4.02 -16.68
N CYS A 199 10.56 4.10 -16.48
CA CYS A 199 9.80 3.11 -15.72
C CYS A 199 9.94 1.69 -16.29
N LEU A 200 9.88 1.55 -17.62
CA LEU A 200 10.07 0.26 -18.28
C LEU A 200 11.47 -0.29 -18.05
N ILE A 201 12.49 0.53 -18.20
CA ILE A 201 13.89 0.12 -17.96
C ILE A 201 14.05 -0.34 -16.50
N CYS A 202 13.54 0.44 -15.53
CA CYS A 202 13.57 0.07 -14.12
C CYS A 202 12.90 -1.29 -13.86
N LEU A 203 11.72 -1.54 -14.43
CA LEU A 203 10.99 -2.78 -14.28
C LEU A 203 11.77 -3.99 -14.84
N ILE A 204 12.38 -3.85 -16.02
CA ILE A 204 13.16 -4.91 -16.66
C ILE A 204 14.42 -5.22 -15.85
N VAL A 205 15.13 -4.19 -15.37
CA VAL A 205 16.34 -4.36 -14.57
C VAL A 205 16.05 -5.01 -13.23
N THR A 206 14.93 -4.66 -12.60
CA THR A 206 14.52 -5.21 -11.30
C THR A 206 14.14 -6.68 -11.42
N ASP A 207 13.47 -7.09 -12.50
CA ASP A 207 13.09 -8.49 -12.75
C ASP A 207 14.31 -9.40 -12.88
N ARG A 208 15.33 -8.97 -13.61
CA ARG A 208 16.62 -9.72 -13.75
C ARG A 208 17.30 -9.99 -12.42
N LYS A 209 17.16 -9.12 -11.44
CA LYS A 209 17.78 -9.26 -10.12
C LYS A 209 16.99 -10.19 -9.19
N SER A 210 15.70 -10.34 -9.41
CA SER A 210 14.80 -11.20 -8.62
C SER A 210 14.87 -12.68 -9.06
N THR A 211 15.43 -12.96 -10.22
CA THR A 211 15.53 -14.33 -10.79
C THR A 211 16.90 -14.99 -10.55
N ARG A 212 17.77 -14.37 -9.79
CA ARG A 212 19.03 -14.92 -9.28
C ARG A 212 18.97 -15.10 -7.77
#